data_215fd1d70002b2288b3597db4c45ef25
#
_entry.id   215fd1d70002b2288b3597db4c45ef25
#
_cell.length_a   1.000
_cell.length_b   1.000
_cell.length_c   1.000
_cell.angle_alpha   90.00
_cell.angle_beta   90.00
_cell.angle_gamma   90.00
#
_symmetry.space_group_name_H-M   'P 1'
#
loop_
_entity.id
_entity.type
_entity.pdbx_description
1 polymer ?
#
loop_
_entity_poly.entity_id
_entity_poly.type
_entity_poly.pdbx_seq_one_letter_code
_entity_poly.pdbx_strand_id
1 'polypeptide(L)'
;MKPQMIPGIITGITAYVASTLIASGVIPMKSFLVLIPVMSITMIVELYRKQEKPFDSLAHTFFSVLYTALPFSMFPFSAFSRTGLNSLLPHPDITFSPGIIIGFFLLIWANDTGAYLTGVSFGRHRLMERISPKKSWEGFFGGVLLAIIVAWFLSGWLGVVDKTHWIIIAVIVSLAGTYGDLIESMLKRSTGVKDSGTIMPGHGGLLDRFDSAIISFPLVYLFLSLFG
;
A
#
# COMPACT_ATOMS: atom_id res chain seq x y z
N MET A 1 -22.82 12.52 4.75
CA MET A 1 -21.87 12.96 3.70
C MET A 1 -21.82 11.90 2.62
N LYS A 2 -21.81 12.28 1.32
CA LYS A 2 -21.81 11.31 0.20
C LYS A 2 -20.63 11.63 -0.73
N PRO A 3 -19.47 10.95 -0.58
CA PRO A 3 -18.33 11.14 -1.48
C PRO A 3 -18.71 10.80 -2.93
N GLN A 4 -17.92 11.28 -3.86
CA GLN A 4 -18.12 11.01 -5.29
C GLN A 4 -17.47 9.67 -5.66
N MET A 5 -18.23 8.59 -5.57
CA MET A 5 -17.69 7.24 -5.84
C MET A 5 -17.16 7.11 -7.28
N ILE A 6 -17.96 7.45 -8.29
CA ILE A 6 -17.59 7.26 -9.70
C ILE A 6 -16.35 8.09 -10.08
N PRO A 7 -16.30 9.43 -9.86
CA PRO A 7 -15.10 10.20 -10.10
C PRO A 7 -13.87 9.71 -9.33
N GLY A 8 -14.04 9.31 -8.07
CA GLY A 8 -12.95 8.74 -7.28
C GLY A 8 -12.39 7.45 -7.89
N ILE A 9 -13.25 6.52 -8.32
CA ILE A 9 -12.85 5.27 -8.99
C ILE A 9 -12.14 5.59 -10.32
N ILE A 10 -12.67 6.49 -11.13
CA ILE A 10 -12.05 6.88 -12.41
C ILE A 10 -10.65 7.46 -12.15
N THR A 11 -10.50 8.36 -11.16
CA THR A 11 -9.20 8.94 -10.80
C THR A 11 -8.21 7.87 -10.37
N GLY A 12 -8.64 6.92 -9.51
CA GLY A 12 -7.80 5.83 -9.04
C GLY A 12 -7.35 4.89 -10.16
N ILE A 13 -8.27 4.47 -11.04
CA ILE A 13 -7.97 3.63 -12.20
C ILE A 13 -7.02 4.37 -13.15
N THR A 14 -7.27 5.65 -13.44
CA THR A 14 -6.41 6.45 -14.30
C THR A 14 -4.99 6.56 -13.73
N ALA A 15 -4.85 6.77 -12.42
CA ALA A 15 -3.55 6.82 -11.76
C ALA A 15 -2.80 5.48 -11.88
N TYR A 16 -3.47 4.36 -11.61
CA TYR A 16 -2.86 3.03 -11.70
C TYR A 16 -2.45 2.66 -13.13
N VAL A 17 -3.34 2.89 -14.11
CA VAL A 17 -3.05 2.60 -15.53
C VAL A 17 -1.92 3.49 -16.05
N ALA A 18 -1.94 4.79 -15.74
CA ALA A 18 -0.86 5.69 -16.10
C ALA A 18 0.48 5.24 -15.50
N SER A 19 0.50 4.85 -14.21
CA SER A 19 1.68 4.32 -13.54
C SER A 19 2.23 3.08 -14.23
N THR A 20 1.36 2.14 -14.61
CA THR A 20 1.75 0.91 -15.29
C THR A 20 2.35 1.19 -16.67
N LEU A 21 1.72 2.06 -17.45
CA LEU A 21 2.21 2.43 -18.78
C LEU A 21 3.52 3.23 -18.73
N ILE A 22 3.71 4.07 -17.71
CA ILE A 22 4.95 4.81 -17.50
C ILE A 22 6.07 3.87 -17.02
N ALA A 23 5.77 2.99 -16.06
CA ALA A 23 6.75 2.05 -15.53
C ALA A 23 7.25 1.08 -16.61
N SER A 24 6.34 0.61 -17.48
CA SER A 24 6.68 -0.24 -18.64
C SER A 24 7.31 0.52 -19.82
N GLY A 25 7.49 1.84 -19.73
CA GLY A 25 8.13 2.64 -20.78
C GLY A 25 7.27 2.95 -22.01
N VAL A 26 5.98 2.57 -21.98
CA VAL A 26 5.05 2.80 -23.11
C VAL A 26 4.74 4.28 -23.29
N ILE A 27 4.59 5.03 -22.20
CA ILE A 27 4.32 6.47 -22.21
C ILE A 27 5.31 7.21 -21.30
N PRO A 28 5.59 8.49 -21.59
CA PRO A 28 6.51 9.29 -20.78
C PRO A 28 5.92 9.71 -19.44
N MET A 29 6.77 10.03 -18.45
CA MET A 29 6.40 10.47 -17.11
C MET A 29 5.42 11.67 -17.09
N LYS A 30 5.54 12.58 -18.07
CA LYS A 30 4.62 13.73 -18.24
C LYS A 30 3.16 13.32 -18.43
N SER A 31 2.89 12.08 -18.78
CA SER A 31 1.52 11.56 -18.93
C SER A 31 0.72 11.54 -17.63
N PHE A 32 1.37 11.63 -16.45
CA PHE A 32 0.67 11.87 -15.19
C PHE A 32 -0.12 13.17 -15.15
N LEU A 33 0.20 14.15 -16.04
CA LEU A 33 -0.59 15.38 -16.16
C LEU A 33 -2.06 15.12 -16.52
N VAL A 34 -2.41 13.92 -17.02
CA VAL A 34 -3.81 13.52 -17.25
C VAL A 34 -4.64 13.50 -15.96
N LEU A 35 -4.01 13.35 -14.80
CA LEU A 35 -4.72 13.41 -13.52
C LEU A 35 -5.27 14.80 -13.21
N ILE A 36 -4.64 15.87 -13.72
CA ILE A 36 -5.09 17.26 -13.49
C ILE A 36 -6.51 17.46 -14.03
N PRO A 37 -6.81 17.22 -15.32
CA PRO A 37 -8.18 17.39 -15.82
C PRO A 37 -9.17 16.41 -15.15
N VAL A 38 -8.79 15.18 -14.82
CA VAL A 38 -9.66 14.22 -14.13
C VAL A 38 -10.05 14.75 -12.75
N MET A 39 -9.10 15.26 -11.97
CA MET A 39 -9.36 15.86 -10.67
C MET A 39 -10.17 17.17 -10.80
N SER A 40 -9.88 17.99 -11.82
CA SER A 40 -10.64 19.22 -12.08
C SER A 40 -12.10 18.93 -12.42
N ILE A 41 -12.36 17.89 -13.23
CA ILE A 41 -13.73 17.46 -13.55
C ILE A 41 -14.44 17.00 -12.26
N THR A 42 -13.77 16.30 -11.34
CA THR A 42 -14.35 15.91 -10.06
C THR A 42 -14.80 17.15 -9.24
N MET A 43 -14.00 18.22 -9.23
CA MET A 43 -14.37 19.48 -8.58
C MET A 43 -15.56 20.16 -9.28
N ILE A 44 -15.56 20.20 -10.63
CA ILE A 44 -16.65 20.80 -11.41
C ILE A 44 -17.97 20.04 -11.18
N VAL A 45 -17.93 18.71 -11.17
CA VAL A 45 -19.12 17.87 -10.91
C VAL A 45 -19.73 18.23 -9.54
N GLU A 46 -18.91 18.49 -8.51
CA GLU A 46 -19.43 18.85 -7.20
C GLU A 46 -20.26 20.15 -7.20
N LEU A 47 -19.95 21.12 -8.06
CA LEU A 47 -20.75 22.34 -8.19
C LEU A 47 -22.22 22.05 -8.56
N TYR A 48 -22.45 21.00 -9.35
CA TYR A 48 -23.80 20.63 -9.80
C TYR A 48 -24.52 19.65 -8.88
N ARG A 49 -23.82 19.04 -7.92
CA ARG A 49 -24.41 18.05 -6.98
C ARG A 49 -25.27 18.67 -5.89
N LYS A 50 -25.19 19.97 -5.64
CA LYS A 50 -25.98 20.71 -4.64
C LYS A 50 -25.91 20.07 -3.24
N GLN A 51 -24.73 19.60 -2.84
CA GLN A 51 -24.52 19.04 -1.49
C GLN A 51 -24.45 20.17 -0.46
N GLU A 52 -24.93 19.90 0.76
CA GLU A 52 -24.85 20.87 1.87
C GLU A 52 -23.38 21.18 2.24
N LYS A 53 -22.50 20.17 2.13
CA LYS A 53 -21.07 20.29 2.46
C LYS A 53 -20.20 19.79 1.29
N PRO A 54 -20.06 20.57 0.22
CA PRO A 54 -19.37 20.14 -0.98
C PRO A 54 -17.87 19.89 -0.75
N PHE A 55 -17.20 20.71 0.03
CA PHE A 55 -15.78 20.53 0.33
C PHE A 55 -15.49 19.26 1.17
N ASP A 56 -16.38 18.90 2.09
CA ASP A 56 -16.26 17.66 2.86
C ASP A 56 -16.41 16.45 1.92
N SER A 57 -17.33 16.51 0.95
CA SER A 57 -17.51 15.48 -0.09
C SER A 57 -16.25 15.31 -0.94
N LEU A 58 -15.66 16.42 -1.41
CA LEU A 58 -14.41 16.43 -2.18
C LEU A 58 -13.24 15.91 -1.34
N ALA A 59 -13.11 16.36 -0.09
CA ALA A 59 -12.05 15.92 0.81
C ALA A 59 -12.08 14.40 1.02
N HIS A 60 -13.26 13.82 1.25
CA HIS A 60 -13.40 12.37 1.38
C HIS A 60 -13.10 11.63 0.07
N THR A 61 -13.49 12.19 -1.08
CA THR A 61 -13.22 11.61 -2.38
C THR A 61 -11.71 11.59 -2.65
N PHE A 62 -11.03 12.72 -2.50
CA PHE A 62 -9.59 12.81 -2.74
C PHE A 62 -8.77 12.05 -1.70
N PHE A 63 -9.19 12.08 -0.42
CA PHE A 63 -8.56 11.27 0.61
C PHE A 63 -8.64 9.77 0.29
N SER A 64 -9.80 9.29 -0.18
CA SER A 64 -9.95 7.89 -0.58
C SER A 64 -9.01 7.53 -1.74
N VAL A 65 -8.89 8.39 -2.75
CA VAL A 65 -7.96 8.18 -3.88
C VAL A 65 -6.50 8.19 -3.39
N LEU A 66 -6.14 9.16 -2.55
CA LEU A 66 -4.78 9.26 -2.00
C LEU A 66 -4.44 8.05 -1.12
N TYR A 67 -5.38 7.62 -0.29
CA TYR A 67 -5.17 6.52 0.65
C TYR A 67 -5.08 5.16 -0.05
N THR A 68 -5.89 4.92 -1.09
CA THR A 68 -5.92 3.63 -1.77
C THR A 68 -5.14 3.62 -3.09
N ALA A 69 -5.46 4.50 -4.03
CA ALA A 69 -4.92 4.43 -5.38
C ALA A 69 -3.43 4.80 -5.46
N LEU A 70 -2.95 5.77 -4.67
CA LEU A 70 -1.55 6.17 -4.68
C LEU A 70 -0.61 5.01 -4.30
N PRO A 71 -0.81 4.29 -3.18
CA PRO A 71 0.03 3.14 -2.83
C PRO A 71 0.05 2.08 -3.92
N PHE A 72 -1.12 1.70 -4.44
CA PHE A 72 -1.19 0.70 -5.51
C PHE A 72 -0.54 1.16 -6.82
N SER A 73 -0.57 2.47 -7.11
CA SER A 73 0.09 3.05 -8.28
C SER A 73 1.63 2.98 -8.22
N MET A 74 2.21 2.67 -7.06
CA MET A 74 3.65 2.47 -6.91
C MET A 74 4.11 1.05 -7.24
N PHE A 75 3.22 0.03 -7.18
CA PHE A 75 3.58 -1.36 -7.47
C PHE A 75 4.19 -1.55 -8.87
N PRO A 76 3.64 -0.98 -9.96
CA PRO A 76 4.23 -1.10 -11.27
C PRO A 76 5.70 -0.65 -11.34
N PHE A 77 6.06 0.45 -10.66
CA PHE A 77 7.43 0.95 -10.65
C PHE A 77 8.43 -0.01 -9.96
N SER A 78 7.97 -0.85 -9.04
CA SER A 78 8.81 -1.89 -8.43
C SER A 78 8.84 -3.18 -9.24
N ALA A 79 7.84 -3.39 -10.13
CA ALA A 79 7.79 -4.56 -11.00
C ALA A 79 8.58 -4.37 -12.30
N PHE A 80 8.78 -3.13 -12.74
CA PHE A 80 9.54 -2.81 -13.95
C PHE A 80 10.85 -2.14 -13.53
N SER A 81 11.96 -2.88 -13.58
CA SER A 81 13.28 -2.37 -13.30
C SER A 81 13.97 -1.88 -14.57
N ARG A 82 14.65 -0.76 -14.46
CA ARG A 82 15.53 -0.23 -15.49
C ARG A 82 16.94 -0.72 -15.21
N THR A 83 17.41 -1.73 -15.95
CA THR A 83 18.72 -2.33 -15.72
C THR A 83 19.84 -1.52 -16.39
N GLY A 84 20.90 -1.25 -15.60
CA GLY A 84 22.21 -0.85 -16.08
C GLY A 84 22.46 0.65 -16.21
N LEU A 85 23.69 0.98 -16.60
CA LEU A 85 24.22 2.32 -16.94
C LEU A 85 23.37 3.06 -17.99
N ASN A 86 22.44 2.33 -18.60
CA ASN A 86 21.55 2.75 -19.67
C ASN A 86 20.28 3.48 -19.19
N SER A 87 20.13 3.72 -17.88
CA SER A 87 18.99 4.49 -17.35
C SER A 87 18.92 5.93 -17.91
N LEU A 88 20.05 6.42 -18.46
CA LEU A 88 20.16 7.74 -19.10
C LEU A 88 19.92 7.68 -20.63
N LEU A 89 19.80 6.50 -21.23
CA LEU A 89 19.53 6.37 -22.66
C LEU A 89 18.04 6.60 -22.95
N PRO A 90 17.71 7.09 -24.17
CA PRO A 90 16.32 7.33 -24.58
C PRO A 90 15.40 6.10 -24.52
N HIS A 91 15.95 4.91 -24.59
CA HIS A 91 15.25 3.62 -24.53
C HIS A 91 16.01 2.65 -23.60
N PRO A 92 15.91 2.82 -22.25
CA PRO A 92 16.50 1.86 -21.33
C PRO A 92 15.83 0.50 -21.49
N ASP A 93 16.62 -0.57 -21.41
CA ASP A 93 16.06 -1.91 -21.34
C ASP A 93 15.23 -2.05 -20.06
N ILE A 94 13.91 -2.15 -20.24
CA ILE A 94 12.96 -2.31 -19.14
C ILE A 94 12.63 -3.79 -19.02
N THR A 95 12.96 -4.38 -17.88
CA THR A 95 12.67 -5.78 -17.58
C THR A 95 11.56 -5.88 -16.54
N PHE A 96 10.63 -6.81 -16.75
CA PHE A 96 9.62 -7.13 -15.75
C PHE A 96 10.19 -8.10 -14.74
N SER A 97 10.22 -7.68 -13.47
CA SER A 97 10.68 -8.50 -12.35
C SER A 97 9.73 -8.34 -11.16
N PRO A 98 8.80 -9.27 -10.92
CA PRO A 98 7.84 -9.19 -9.83
C PRO A 98 8.44 -9.57 -8.47
N GLY A 99 9.74 -9.89 -8.39
CA GLY A 99 10.37 -10.43 -7.18
C GLY A 99 10.21 -9.56 -5.95
N ILE A 100 10.33 -8.24 -6.09
CA ILE A 100 10.10 -7.30 -4.97
C ILE A 100 8.66 -7.38 -4.46
N ILE A 101 7.68 -7.43 -5.37
CA ILE A 101 6.25 -7.48 -4.99
C ILE A 101 5.93 -8.82 -4.31
N ILE A 102 6.41 -9.93 -4.87
CA ILE A 102 6.22 -11.26 -4.29
C ILE A 102 6.83 -11.30 -2.89
N GLY A 103 8.09 -10.89 -2.76
CA GLY A 103 8.78 -10.85 -1.47
C GLY A 103 8.09 -9.95 -0.46
N PHE A 104 7.61 -8.78 -0.89
CA PHE A 104 6.86 -7.86 -0.06
C PHE A 104 5.60 -8.52 0.56
N PHE A 105 4.78 -9.20 -0.24
CA PHE A 105 3.60 -9.89 0.28
C PHE A 105 3.95 -11.08 1.17
N LEU A 106 5.02 -11.81 0.85
CA LEU A 106 5.51 -12.88 1.72
C LEU A 106 5.96 -12.35 3.08
N LEU A 107 6.58 -11.16 3.13
CA LEU A 107 6.97 -10.51 4.37
C LEU A 107 5.76 -10.03 5.19
N ILE A 108 4.70 -9.49 4.55
CA ILE A 108 3.44 -9.17 5.23
C ILE A 108 2.86 -10.43 5.87
N TRP A 109 2.70 -11.52 5.11
CA TRP A 109 2.15 -12.77 5.63
C TRP A 109 3.00 -13.39 6.74
N ALA A 110 4.33 -13.30 6.63
CA ALA A 110 5.23 -13.73 7.69
C ALA A 110 5.05 -12.89 8.96
N ASN A 111 5.00 -11.57 8.82
CA ASN A 111 4.76 -10.65 9.92
C ASN A 111 3.43 -10.95 10.63
N ASP A 112 2.34 -11.09 9.88
CA ASP A 112 1.01 -11.36 10.44
C ASP A 112 0.95 -12.72 11.13
N THR A 113 1.57 -13.74 10.53
CA THR A 113 1.67 -15.08 11.12
C THR A 113 2.48 -15.06 12.40
N GLY A 114 3.65 -14.43 12.39
CA GLY A 114 4.50 -14.29 13.58
C GLY A 114 3.80 -13.52 14.69
N ALA A 115 3.15 -12.42 14.34
CA ALA A 115 2.40 -11.59 15.28
C ALA A 115 1.21 -12.35 15.90
N TYR A 116 0.51 -13.15 15.10
CA TYR A 116 -0.58 -13.99 15.61
C TYR A 116 -0.08 -15.07 16.56
N LEU A 117 0.92 -15.87 16.15
CA LEU A 117 1.43 -16.98 16.95
C LEU A 117 2.00 -16.51 18.30
N THR A 118 2.83 -15.49 18.28
CA THR A 118 3.43 -14.96 19.52
C THR A 118 2.44 -14.17 20.36
N GLY A 119 1.52 -13.43 19.71
CA GLY A 119 0.48 -12.68 20.39
C GLY A 119 -0.51 -13.55 21.15
N VAL A 120 -0.88 -14.72 20.57
CA VAL A 120 -1.75 -15.69 21.26
C VAL A 120 -1.02 -16.40 22.38
N SER A 121 0.27 -16.77 22.18
CA SER A 121 1.04 -17.56 23.15
C SER A 121 1.57 -16.72 24.32
N PHE A 122 2.02 -15.50 24.06
CA PHE A 122 2.77 -14.67 25.00
C PHE A 122 2.19 -13.27 25.22
N GLY A 123 1.14 -12.85 24.47
CA GLY A 123 0.62 -11.49 24.48
C GLY A 123 0.04 -11.08 25.84
N ARG A 124 0.74 -10.18 26.53
CA ARG A 124 0.35 -9.62 27.84
C ARG A 124 0.11 -8.12 27.75
N HIS A 125 0.97 -7.40 27.01
CA HIS A 125 0.93 -5.94 26.92
C HIS A 125 0.25 -5.50 25.63
N ARG A 126 -0.87 -4.80 25.74
CA ARG A 126 -1.64 -4.34 24.57
C ARG A 126 -0.90 -3.24 23.83
N LEU A 127 -0.87 -3.33 22.49
CA LEU A 127 -0.20 -2.35 21.64
C LEU A 127 -1.00 -1.05 21.56
N MET A 128 -2.31 -1.13 21.29
CA MET A 128 -3.22 0.02 21.20
C MET A 128 -4.65 -0.41 21.52
N GLU A 129 -4.98 -0.45 22.81
CA GLU A 129 -6.24 -1.02 23.32
C GLU A 129 -7.49 -0.32 22.76
N ARG A 130 -7.42 1.01 22.60
CA ARG A 130 -8.55 1.82 22.10
C ARG A 130 -8.97 1.46 20.66
N ILE A 131 -8.04 1.08 19.80
CA ILE A 131 -8.27 0.86 18.36
C ILE A 131 -8.35 -0.64 18.05
N SER A 132 -7.38 -1.41 18.54
CA SER A 132 -7.26 -2.85 18.30
C SER A 132 -6.86 -3.58 19.60
N PRO A 133 -7.84 -3.99 20.44
CA PRO A 133 -7.57 -4.58 21.75
C PRO A 133 -6.91 -5.98 21.69
N LYS A 134 -6.86 -6.58 20.51
CA LYS A 134 -6.23 -7.91 20.32
C LYS A 134 -4.73 -7.84 20.04
N LYS A 135 -4.21 -6.70 19.55
CA LYS A 135 -2.79 -6.55 19.25
C LYS A 135 -1.95 -6.36 20.51
N SER A 136 -0.80 -7.03 20.60
CA SER A 136 0.15 -6.96 21.72
C SER A 136 1.55 -6.61 21.23
N TRP A 137 2.38 -6.07 22.13
CA TRP A 137 3.79 -5.79 21.86
C TRP A 137 4.58 -7.08 21.61
N GLU A 138 4.30 -8.14 22.34
CA GLU A 138 4.92 -9.45 22.14
C GLU A 138 4.61 -10.01 20.76
N GLY A 139 3.34 -9.85 20.32
CA GLY A 139 2.94 -10.19 18.97
C GLY A 139 3.71 -9.37 17.94
N PHE A 140 3.82 -8.06 18.13
CA PHE A 140 4.56 -7.17 17.22
C PHE A 140 6.02 -7.62 17.05
N PHE A 141 6.76 -7.86 18.15
CA PHE A 141 8.15 -8.31 18.05
C PHE A 141 8.29 -9.70 17.42
N GLY A 142 7.33 -10.60 17.69
CA GLY A 142 7.30 -11.92 17.05
C GLY A 142 7.06 -11.84 15.53
N GLY A 143 6.22 -10.90 15.10
CA GLY A 143 6.01 -10.61 13.68
C GLY A 143 7.29 -10.11 13.02
N VAL A 144 7.94 -9.09 13.60
CA VAL A 144 9.23 -8.56 13.12
C VAL A 144 10.27 -9.67 12.99
N LEU A 145 10.41 -10.52 14.02
CA LEU A 145 11.39 -11.61 14.01
C LEU A 145 11.14 -12.60 12.88
N LEU A 146 9.90 -13.06 12.71
CA LEU A 146 9.56 -14.00 11.64
C LEU A 146 9.74 -13.37 10.25
N ALA A 147 9.38 -12.10 10.08
CA ALA A 147 9.61 -11.36 8.83
C ALA A 147 11.11 -11.28 8.49
N ILE A 148 12.00 -11.01 9.47
CA ILE A 148 13.45 -10.99 9.27
C ILE A 148 13.97 -12.38 8.88
N ILE A 149 13.49 -13.44 9.51
CA ILE A 149 13.87 -14.82 9.15
C ILE A 149 13.47 -15.11 7.69
N VAL A 150 12.25 -14.78 7.30
CA VAL A 150 11.78 -14.96 5.92
C VAL A 150 12.60 -14.11 4.94
N ALA A 151 12.90 -12.86 5.28
CA ALA A 151 13.75 -11.97 4.47
C ALA A 151 15.13 -12.58 4.17
N TRP A 152 15.71 -13.24 5.17
CA TRP A 152 16.99 -13.95 5.00
C TRP A 152 16.91 -15.03 3.90
N PHE A 153 15.83 -15.81 3.86
CA PHE A 153 15.62 -16.83 2.83
C PHE A 153 15.28 -16.23 1.47
N LEU A 154 14.49 -15.13 1.43
CA LEU A 154 14.13 -14.46 0.20
C LEU A 154 15.35 -13.93 -0.56
N SER A 155 16.39 -13.48 0.15
CA SER A 155 17.62 -12.98 -0.48
C SER A 155 18.33 -14.02 -1.34
N GLY A 156 18.31 -15.30 -0.93
CA GLY A 156 18.87 -16.40 -1.70
C GLY A 156 17.94 -16.94 -2.79
N TRP A 157 16.62 -16.79 -2.58
CA TRP A 157 15.63 -17.36 -3.50
C TRP A 157 15.25 -16.41 -4.65
N LEU A 158 14.99 -15.16 -4.36
CA LEU A 158 14.53 -14.20 -5.37
C LEU A 158 15.66 -13.46 -6.09
N GLY A 159 16.81 -13.24 -5.42
CA GLY A 159 18.02 -12.66 -6.03
C GLY A 159 17.84 -11.24 -6.61
N VAL A 160 16.78 -10.52 -6.23
CA VAL A 160 16.45 -9.18 -6.79
C VAL A 160 17.19 -8.05 -6.09
N VAL A 161 17.41 -8.20 -4.78
CA VAL A 161 18.19 -7.29 -3.94
C VAL A 161 19.01 -8.10 -2.96
N ASP A 162 20.03 -7.48 -2.36
CA ASP A 162 20.90 -8.14 -1.39
C ASP A 162 20.18 -8.45 -0.06
N LYS A 163 20.86 -9.21 0.77
CA LYS A 163 20.36 -9.63 2.08
C LYS A 163 20.04 -8.46 3.01
N THR A 164 20.88 -7.43 2.99
CA THR A 164 20.73 -6.26 3.86
C THR A 164 19.48 -5.49 3.49
N HIS A 165 19.23 -5.30 2.20
CA HIS A 165 18.01 -4.66 1.71
C HIS A 165 16.76 -5.45 2.08
N TRP A 166 16.77 -6.79 1.94
CA TRP A 166 15.63 -7.63 2.35
C TRP A 166 15.34 -7.52 3.85
N ILE A 167 16.36 -7.47 4.70
CA ILE A 167 16.18 -7.30 6.15
C ILE A 167 15.59 -5.92 6.48
N ILE A 168 16.09 -4.86 5.83
CA ILE A 168 15.55 -3.51 6.02
C ILE A 168 14.10 -3.45 5.56
N ILE A 169 13.78 -4.03 4.40
CA ILE A 169 12.41 -4.13 3.89
C ILE A 169 11.51 -4.86 4.90
N ALA A 170 11.97 -5.97 5.49
CA ALA A 170 11.21 -6.70 6.50
C ALA A 170 10.88 -5.83 7.72
N VAL A 171 11.85 -5.04 8.19
CA VAL A 171 11.64 -4.10 9.30
C VAL A 171 10.63 -3.01 8.91
N ILE A 172 10.77 -2.41 7.72
CA ILE A 172 9.83 -1.39 7.21
C ILE A 172 8.42 -1.98 7.11
N VAL A 173 8.28 -3.17 6.51
CA VAL A 173 6.98 -3.86 6.35
C VAL A 173 6.34 -4.14 7.70
N SER A 174 7.11 -4.63 8.67
CA SER A 174 6.59 -4.97 9.98
C SER A 174 6.14 -3.73 10.77
N LEU A 175 6.96 -2.69 10.79
CA LEU A 175 6.62 -1.43 11.44
C LEU A 175 5.43 -0.76 10.76
N ALA A 176 5.60 -0.42 9.48
CA ALA A 176 4.61 0.34 8.74
C ALA A 176 3.30 -0.45 8.50
N GLY A 177 3.39 -1.77 8.29
CA GLY A 177 2.23 -2.64 8.13
C GLY A 177 1.38 -2.72 9.41
N THR A 178 2.04 -2.83 10.57
CA THR A 178 1.31 -2.81 11.85
C THR A 178 0.57 -1.49 12.07
N TYR A 179 1.21 -0.36 11.75
CA TYR A 179 0.54 0.96 11.82
C TYR A 179 -0.51 1.13 10.72
N GLY A 180 -0.32 0.54 9.54
CA GLY A 180 -1.29 0.54 8.45
C GLY A 180 -2.63 -0.06 8.87
N ASP A 181 -2.62 -1.27 9.44
CA ASP A 181 -3.82 -1.92 9.99
C ASP A 181 -4.43 -1.10 11.15
N LEU A 182 -3.62 -0.48 12.02
CA LEU A 182 -4.16 0.40 13.08
C LEU A 182 -4.84 1.65 12.50
N ILE A 183 -4.27 2.25 11.45
CA ILE A 183 -4.84 3.42 10.76
C ILE A 183 -6.16 3.03 10.08
N GLU A 184 -6.18 1.90 9.39
CA GLU A 184 -7.40 1.38 8.75
C GLU A 184 -8.47 1.05 9.80
N SER A 185 -8.09 0.41 10.88
CA SER A 185 -8.98 0.16 12.02
C SER A 185 -9.55 1.46 12.61
N MET A 186 -8.72 2.50 12.77
CA MET A 186 -9.16 3.82 13.22
C MET A 186 -10.15 4.46 12.24
N LEU A 187 -9.89 4.36 10.93
CA LEU A 187 -10.78 4.86 9.88
C LEU A 187 -12.16 4.17 9.96
N LYS A 188 -12.20 2.85 10.10
CA LYS A 188 -13.44 2.09 10.27
C LYS A 188 -14.23 2.53 11.52
N ARG A 189 -13.54 2.71 12.64
CA ARG A 189 -14.20 3.20 13.87
C ARG A 189 -14.76 4.62 13.73
N SER A 190 -14.03 5.51 13.02
CA SER A 190 -14.49 6.88 12.78
C SER A 190 -15.76 6.96 11.93
N THR A 191 -15.99 5.96 11.08
CA THR A 191 -17.18 5.86 10.24
C THR A 191 -18.28 4.95 10.81
N GLY A 192 -18.06 4.43 12.05
CA GLY A 192 -19.05 3.58 12.75
C GLY A 192 -19.19 2.18 12.20
N VAL A 193 -18.24 1.73 11.35
CA VAL A 193 -18.24 0.37 10.78
C VAL A 193 -17.13 -0.47 11.39
N LYS A 194 -17.25 -1.79 11.23
CA LYS A 194 -16.21 -2.75 11.65
C LYS A 194 -15.41 -3.27 10.47
N ASP A 195 -16.07 -3.58 9.39
CA ASP A 195 -15.48 -4.15 8.18
C ASP A 195 -15.64 -3.16 7.02
N SER A 196 -14.67 -3.09 6.11
CA SER A 196 -14.67 -2.14 5.00
C SER A 196 -15.64 -2.52 3.87
N GLY A 197 -16.23 -3.73 3.93
CA GLY A 197 -17.18 -4.24 2.94
C GLY A 197 -17.52 -5.72 3.16
N THR A 198 -18.33 -6.27 2.25
CA THR A 198 -18.80 -7.67 2.31
C THR A 198 -18.46 -8.44 1.03
N ILE A 199 -17.49 -7.98 0.26
CA ILE A 199 -17.12 -8.60 -1.03
C ILE A 199 -16.65 -10.03 -0.85
N MET A 200 -15.95 -10.31 0.25
CA MET A 200 -15.49 -11.67 0.58
C MET A 200 -16.32 -12.24 1.74
N PRO A 201 -17.21 -13.19 1.49
CA PRO A 201 -18.02 -13.80 2.54
C PRO A 201 -17.14 -14.35 3.67
N GLY A 202 -17.39 -13.91 4.91
CA GLY A 202 -16.65 -14.30 6.11
C GLY A 202 -15.27 -13.66 6.27
N HIS A 203 -14.82 -12.81 5.33
CA HIS A 203 -13.47 -12.23 5.33
C HIS A 203 -13.42 -10.69 5.22
N GLY A 204 -14.55 -10.00 5.28
CA GLY A 204 -14.62 -8.54 5.20
C GLY A 204 -14.48 -7.96 3.80
N GLY A 205 -14.02 -6.73 3.71
CA GLY A 205 -13.80 -6.03 2.45
C GLY A 205 -12.39 -6.22 1.87
N LEU A 206 -12.21 -5.75 0.64
CA LEU A 206 -10.91 -5.78 -0.03
C LEU A 206 -9.87 -4.90 0.71
N LEU A 207 -10.31 -3.75 1.24
CA LEU A 207 -9.44 -2.84 1.98
C LEU A 207 -8.84 -3.52 3.22
N ASP A 208 -9.64 -4.34 3.94
CA ASP A 208 -9.19 -5.11 5.11
C ASP A 208 -8.08 -6.13 4.79
N ARG A 209 -7.81 -6.41 3.52
CA ARG A 209 -6.76 -7.34 3.07
C ARG A 209 -5.46 -6.65 2.69
N PHE A 210 -5.54 -5.37 2.38
CA PHE A 210 -4.40 -4.58 1.92
C PHE A 210 -4.04 -3.44 2.89
N ASP A 211 -4.67 -3.39 4.06
CA ASP A 211 -4.47 -2.36 5.08
C ASP A 211 -2.99 -2.15 5.44
N SER A 212 -2.28 -3.25 5.71
CA SER A 212 -0.84 -3.24 5.96
C SER A 212 -0.03 -2.80 4.74
N ALA A 213 -0.46 -3.20 3.53
CA ALA A 213 0.24 -2.88 2.28
C ALA A 213 0.14 -1.40 1.92
N ILE A 214 -1.01 -0.76 2.19
CA ILE A 214 -1.28 0.64 1.86
C ILE A 214 -0.25 1.60 2.44
N ILE A 215 0.18 1.37 3.67
CA ILE A 215 1.16 2.24 4.33
C ILE A 215 2.59 1.72 4.12
N SER A 216 2.81 0.40 4.15
CA SER A 216 4.16 -0.14 4.10
C SER A 216 4.77 -0.09 2.70
N PHE A 217 3.99 -0.32 1.64
CA PHE A 217 4.56 -0.36 0.29
C PHE A 217 5.16 0.97 -0.18
N PRO A 218 4.52 2.14 0.01
CA PRO A 218 5.15 3.42 -0.31
C PRO A 218 6.50 3.63 0.37
N LEU A 219 6.65 3.19 1.62
CA LEU A 219 7.91 3.32 2.36
C LEU A 219 8.97 2.34 1.86
N VAL A 220 8.58 1.12 1.47
CA VAL A 220 9.47 0.17 0.80
C VAL A 220 9.91 0.71 -0.55
N TYR A 221 8.99 1.25 -1.34
CA TYR A 221 9.31 1.87 -2.64
C TYR A 221 10.25 3.07 -2.48
N LEU A 222 10.00 3.93 -1.50
CA LEU A 222 10.88 5.06 -1.17
C LEU A 222 12.29 4.57 -0.81
N PHE A 223 12.39 3.56 0.06
CA PHE A 223 13.68 2.97 0.43
C PHE A 223 14.43 2.43 -0.78
N LEU A 224 13.77 1.63 -1.62
CA LEU A 224 14.37 1.08 -2.83
C LEU A 224 14.74 2.15 -3.86
N SER A 225 14.00 3.25 -3.93
CA SER A 225 14.31 4.36 -4.84
C SER A 225 15.51 5.19 -4.40
N LEU A 226 15.85 5.18 -3.11
CA LEU A 226 16.97 5.95 -2.55
C LEU A 226 18.25 5.12 -2.38
N PHE A 227 18.12 3.82 -2.15
CA PHE A 227 19.24 2.96 -1.71
C PHE A 227 19.33 1.64 -2.49
N GLY A 228 18.38 1.31 -3.36
CA GLY A 228 18.31 0.08 -4.16
C GLY A 228 18.96 0.16 -5.54
#